data_9089c7d5cb2ee5ba4238c9c7a85b1ee1
#
_entry.id   9089c7d5cb2ee5ba4238c9c7a85b1ee1
#
_cell.length_a   1.000
_cell.length_b   1.000
_cell.length_c   1.000
_cell.angle_alpha   90.00
_cell.angle_beta   90.00
_cell.angle_gamma   90.00
#
_symmetry.space_group_name_H-M   'P 1'
#
loop_
_entity.id
_entity.type
_entity.pdbx_description
1 polymer ?
#
loop_
_entity_poly.entity_id
_entity_poly.type
_entity_poly.pdbx_seq_one_letter_code
_entity_poly.pdbx_strand_id
1 'polypeptide(L)'
;MRVMIVTDAWFPQTNGVVQTLAQTTACLARSGHEVHILSPQDFRTLPCPTYPEIRIAIGVKRRLAQRFRDFRPQAVHIATEGPLGLAARKYCIRRALRFTTSYHTQFPQYLRSRWPIPLWVSYAVLRWFHAAAQSCMVSTRGVHESLAARGFRNLVRWQRGVDTELFRPRGKDFLKLQRPIAVCVGRVAVEKNVDAFLAMPWRGSKVVIGDGPERARLEAQFPGAHFTGFRFGEDLACHIAAADVLVFPSLTDTFGLVNLEAMACGVPVAAFPVTGPIDVVQDGMTGALDTDLAAAAQRALSIDPKTCRERALQSSWEACTREFEGNLVACRPGPVPRALTRRSSGRSSGRVPAQAGLE
;
A
#
# COMPACT_ATOMS: atom_id res chain seq x y z
N MET A 1 -12.62 -21.92 0.09
CA MET A 1 -13.48 -21.20 -0.91
C MET A 1 -12.63 -20.72 -2.08
N ARG A 2 -13.28 -20.39 -3.24
CA ARG A 2 -12.56 -19.78 -4.37
C ARG A 2 -12.55 -18.27 -4.23
N VAL A 3 -11.35 -17.71 -4.06
CA VAL A 3 -11.13 -16.28 -3.89
C VAL A 3 -10.43 -15.70 -5.13
N MET A 4 -11.04 -14.72 -5.77
CA MET A 4 -10.42 -13.98 -6.87
C MET A 4 -9.90 -12.64 -6.37
N ILE A 5 -8.61 -12.39 -6.51
CA ILE A 5 -7.98 -11.10 -6.21
C ILE A 5 -7.60 -10.44 -7.53
N VAL A 6 -8.11 -9.24 -7.77
CA VAL A 6 -7.85 -8.46 -8.98
C VAL A 6 -6.90 -7.32 -8.63
N THR A 7 -5.77 -7.23 -9.33
CA THR A 7 -4.75 -6.22 -9.05
C THR A 7 -4.04 -5.74 -10.31
N ASP A 8 -3.75 -4.44 -10.40
CA ASP A 8 -2.85 -3.87 -11.42
C ASP A 8 -1.38 -3.92 -10.97
N ALA A 9 -1.12 -4.13 -9.67
CA ALA A 9 0.21 -4.26 -9.09
C ALA A 9 0.53 -5.74 -8.85
N TRP A 10 1.41 -6.31 -9.66
CA TRP A 10 1.88 -7.69 -9.54
C TRP A 10 3.31 -7.81 -10.05
N PHE A 11 3.93 -8.97 -9.86
CA PHE A 11 5.27 -9.23 -10.36
C PHE A 11 5.40 -8.85 -11.86
N PRO A 12 6.57 -8.35 -12.31
CA PRO A 12 7.84 -8.19 -11.60
C PRO A 12 7.96 -6.91 -10.76
N GLN A 13 6.89 -6.15 -10.54
CA GLN A 13 6.94 -4.96 -9.68
C GLN A 13 7.36 -5.33 -8.25
N THR A 14 8.25 -4.52 -7.67
CA THR A 14 8.71 -4.68 -6.28
C THR A 14 8.16 -3.53 -5.44
N ASN A 15 7.07 -3.78 -4.73
CA ASN A 15 6.46 -2.80 -3.83
C ASN A 15 5.63 -3.49 -2.74
N GLY A 16 5.25 -2.73 -1.71
CA GLY A 16 4.49 -3.24 -0.57
C GLY A 16 3.11 -3.82 -0.91
N VAL A 17 2.49 -3.41 -2.03
CA VAL A 17 1.20 -3.97 -2.48
C VAL A 17 1.40 -5.40 -2.98
N VAL A 18 2.38 -5.60 -3.86
CA VAL A 18 2.72 -6.94 -4.39
C VAL A 18 3.10 -7.89 -3.27
N GLN A 19 3.96 -7.45 -2.34
CA GLN A 19 4.38 -8.26 -1.19
C GLN A 19 3.18 -8.62 -0.29
N THR A 20 2.31 -7.66 0.02
CA THR A 20 1.11 -7.91 0.83
C THR A 20 0.20 -8.94 0.16
N LEU A 21 -0.10 -8.77 -1.13
CA LEU A 21 -0.97 -9.68 -1.85
C LEU A 21 -0.37 -11.07 -2.01
N ALA A 22 0.94 -11.17 -2.27
CA ALA A 22 1.63 -12.45 -2.40
C ALA A 22 1.60 -13.24 -1.09
N GLN A 23 1.92 -12.61 0.04
CA GLN A 23 1.89 -13.24 1.37
C GLN A 23 0.46 -13.63 1.77
N THR A 24 -0.52 -12.73 1.56
CA THR A 24 -1.94 -13.03 1.82
C THR A 24 -2.42 -14.21 0.99
N THR A 25 -2.05 -14.26 -0.30
CA THR A 25 -2.40 -15.39 -1.18
C THR A 25 -1.79 -16.70 -0.72
N ALA A 26 -0.51 -16.69 -0.33
CA ALA A 26 0.18 -17.88 0.19
C ALA A 26 -0.46 -18.37 1.50
N CYS A 27 -0.82 -17.48 2.42
CA CYS A 27 -1.50 -17.84 3.66
C CYS A 27 -2.91 -18.38 3.40
N LEU A 28 -3.70 -17.76 2.51
CA LEU A 28 -5.02 -18.26 2.13
C LEU A 28 -4.94 -19.68 1.51
N ALA A 29 -3.95 -19.92 0.65
CA ALA A 29 -3.74 -21.24 0.06
C ALA A 29 -3.41 -22.28 1.13
N ARG A 30 -2.54 -21.96 2.10
CA ARG A 30 -2.25 -22.84 3.26
C ARG A 30 -3.48 -23.11 4.12
N SER A 31 -4.42 -22.16 4.17
CA SER A 31 -5.71 -22.32 4.88
C SER A 31 -6.78 -23.07 4.06
N GLY A 32 -6.41 -23.67 2.92
CA GLY A 32 -7.30 -24.48 2.09
C GLY A 32 -8.22 -23.69 1.15
N HIS A 33 -7.89 -22.42 0.85
CA HIS A 33 -8.60 -21.64 -0.15
C HIS A 33 -7.95 -21.82 -1.54
N GLU A 34 -8.77 -21.86 -2.57
CA GLU A 34 -8.32 -21.77 -3.95
C GLU A 34 -8.27 -20.28 -4.34
N VAL A 35 -7.07 -19.76 -4.57
CA VAL A 35 -6.87 -18.33 -4.86
C VAL A 35 -6.42 -18.13 -6.29
N HIS A 36 -7.11 -17.24 -7.02
CA HIS A 36 -6.72 -16.82 -8.36
C HIS A 36 -6.39 -15.32 -8.37
N ILE A 37 -5.13 -15.00 -8.70
CA ILE A 37 -4.70 -13.62 -8.93
C ILE A 37 -4.95 -13.28 -10.38
N LEU A 38 -5.82 -12.29 -10.60
CA LEU A 38 -6.04 -11.70 -11.91
C LEU A 38 -5.22 -10.42 -12.02
N SER A 39 -4.15 -10.45 -12.78
CA SER A 39 -3.13 -9.42 -12.87
C SER A 39 -2.83 -9.00 -14.31
N PRO A 40 -2.01 -7.96 -14.55
CA PRO A 40 -1.61 -7.59 -15.90
C PRO A 40 -0.96 -8.72 -16.71
N GLN A 41 -0.35 -9.73 -16.06
CA GLN A 41 0.25 -10.90 -16.73
C GLN A 41 -0.78 -11.74 -17.50
N ASP A 42 -2.05 -11.66 -17.13
CA ASP A 42 -3.13 -12.35 -17.85
C ASP A 42 -3.57 -11.66 -19.14
N PHE A 43 -3.03 -10.49 -19.46
CA PHE A 43 -3.51 -9.62 -20.53
C PHE A 43 -2.39 -9.15 -21.45
N ARG A 44 -2.76 -8.53 -22.57
CA ARG A 44 -1.84 -7.67 -23.32
C ARG A 44 -1.59 -6.41 -22.51
N THR A 45 -0.33 -5.94 -22.47
CA THR A 45 0.06 -4.80 -21.65
C THR A 45 0.88 -3.78 -22.43
N LEU A 46 0.81 -2.53 -21.98
CA LEU A 46 1.73 -1.45 -22.37
C LEU A 46 2.53 -1.01 -21.14
N PRO A 47 3.78 -0.57 -21.30
CA PRO A 47 4.54 0.03 -20.20
C PRO A 47 3.90 1.36 -19.78
N CYS A 48 3.91 1.66 -18.48
CA CYS A 48 3.55 3.00 -18.01
C CYS A 48 4.66 3.99 -18.40
N PRO A 49 4.35 5.13 -19.01
CA PRO A 49 5.37 6.07 -19.49
C PRO A 49 6.38 6.52 -18.43
N THR A 50 5.92 6.72 -17.19
CA THR A 50 6.77 7.19 -16.07
C THR A 50 7.50 6.07 -15.34
N TYR A 51 6.96 4.85 -15.39
CA TYR A 51 7.48 3.65 -14.73
C TYR A 51 7.31 2.44 -15.65
N PRO A 52 8.24 2.16 -16.54
CA PRO A 52 8.13 1.08 -17.54
C PRO A 52 7.94 -0.32 -16.93
N GLU A 53 8.38 -0.51 -15.69
CA GLU A 53 8.16 -1.73 -14.92
C GLU A 53 6.70 -1.95 -14.55
N ILE A 54 5.90 -0.87 -14.49
CA ILE A 54 4.45 -0.95 -14.28
C ILE A 54 3.78 -1.24 -15.63
N ARG A 55 3.14 -2.40 -15.72
CA ARG A 55 2.46 -2.85 -16.94
C ARG A 55 0.98 -2.54 -16.86
N ILE A 56 0.47 -1.78 -17.83
CA ILE A 56 -0.93 -1.37 -17.93
C ILE A 56 -1.66 -2.39 -18.81
N ALA A 57 -2.63 -3.11 -18.25
CA ALA A 57 -3.44 -4.09 -18.99
C ALA A 57 -4.42 -3.39 -19.95
N ILE A 58 -4.46 -3.86 -21.20
CA ILE A 58 -5.33 -3.35 -22.26
C ILE A 58 -6.27 -4.43 -22.80
N GLY A 59 -7.43 -4.03 -23.37
CA GLY A 59 -8.38 -4.97 -23.97
C GLY A 59 -9.06 -5.93 -22.98
N VAL A 60 -9.05 -5.60 -21.68
CA VAL A 60 -9.32 -6.54 -20.57
C VAL A 60 -10.73 -7.15 -20.54
N LYS A 61 -11.76 -6.50 -21.11
CA LYS A 61 -13.18 -6.82 -20.87
C LYS A 61 -13.57 -8.28 -21.15
N ARG A 62 -13.24 -8.82 -22.34
CA ARG A 62 -13.63 -10.17 -22.76
C ARG A 62 -12.93 -11.23 -21.92
N ARG A 63 -11.62 -11.11 -21.77
CA ARG A 63 -10.80 -12.07 -21.04
C ARG A 63 -11.09 -12.06 -19.54
N LEU A 64 -11.31 -10.89 -18.95
CA LEU A 64 -11.78 -10.76 -17.57
C LEU A 64 -13.11 -11.50 -17.37
N ALA A 65 -14.10 -11.25 -18.24
CA ALA A 65 -15.39 -11.94 -18.16
C ALA A 65 -15.25 -13.46 -18.32
N GLN A 66 -14.33 -13.93 -19.14
CA GLN A 66 -14.01 -15.35 -19.27
C GLN A 66 -13.42 -15.91 -17.98
N ARG A 67 -12.39 -15.26 -17.40
CA ARG A 67 -11.78 -15.68 -16.12
C ARG A 67 -12.81 -15.81 -14.99
N PHE A 68 -13.73 -14.85 -14.90
CA PHE A 68 -14.82 -14.92 -13.91
C PHE A 68 -15.76 -16.11 -14.13
N ARG A 69 -16.07 -16.47 -15.39
CA ARG A 69 -16.91 -17.64 -15.70
C ARG A 69 -16.19 -18.95 -15.41
N ASP A 70 -14.91 -19.03 -15.77
CA ASP A 70 -14.12 -20.26 -15.64
C ASP A 70 -13.83 -20.55 -14.16
N PHE A 71 -13.38 -19.55 -13.42
CA PHE A 71 -13.01 -19.71 -12.00
C PHE A 71 -14.22 -19.74 -11.06
N ARG A 72 -15.32 -19.07 -11.40
CA ARG A 72 -16.55 -18.97 -10.58
C ARG A 72 -16.25 -18.56 -9.13
N PRO A 73 -15.70 -17.38 -8.88
CA PRO A 73 -15.26 -16.97 -7.57
C PRO A 73 -16.41 -16.93 -6.56
N GLN A 74 -16.14 -17.37 -5.33
CA GLN A 74 -17.05 -17.26 -4.19
C GLN A 74 -16.84 -15.97 -3.41
N ALA A 75 -15.64 -15.36 -3.52
CA ALA A 75 -15.34 -14.01 -3.05
C ALA A 75 -14.49 -13.28 -4.09
N VAL A 76 -14.69 -11.96 -4.21
CA VAL A 76 -13.93 -11.08 -5.11
C VAL A 76 -13.37 -9.92 -4.32
N HIS A 77 -12.06 -9.73 -4.42
CA HIS A 77 -11.35 -8.58 -3.87
C HIS A 77 -10.66 -7.82 -5.00
N ILE A 78 -10.91 -6.51 -5.10
CA ILE A 78 -10.26 -5.61 -6.06
C ILE A 78 -9.26 -4.78 -5.30
N ALA A 79 -7.98 -5.12 -5.45
CA ALA A 79 -6.90 -4.57 -4.62
C ALA A 79 -6.36 -3.23 -5.10
N THR A 80 -6.60 -2.84 -6.36
CA THR A 80 -6.06 -1.60 -6.93
C THR A 80 -7.10 -0.88 -7.80
N GLU A 81 -6.92 0.44 -7.95
CA GLU A 81 -7.83 1.34 -8.65
C GLU A 81 -7.46 1.56 -10.14
N GLY A 82 -6.49 0.80 -10.64
CA GLY A 82 -6.02 0.89 -12.02
C GLY A 82 -7.01 0.35 -13.06
N PRO A 83 -6.61 0.29 -14.34
CA PRO A 83 -7.48 -0.11 -15.45
C PRO A 83 -8.12 -1.49 -15.27
N LEU A 84 -7.38 -2.45 -14.71
CA LEU A 84 -7.89 -3.80 -14.43
C LEU A 84 -8.90 -3.78 -13.27
N GLY A 85 -8.58 -3.06 -12.20
CA GLY A 85 -9.49 -2.85 -11.06
C GLY A 85 -10.79 -2.15 -11.49
N LEU A 86 -10.71 -1.12 -12.34
CA LEU A 86 -11.88 -0.44 -12.91
C LEU A 86 -12.75 -1.37 -13.77
N ALA A 87 -12.12 -2.24 -14.57
CA ALA A 87 -12.83 -3.22 -15.40
C ALA A 87 -13.55 -4.26 -14.53
N ALA A 88 -12.89 -4.78 -13.50
CA ALA A 88 -13.46 -5.73 -12.54
C ALA A 88 -14.63 -5.11 -11.75
N ARG A 89 -14.45 -3.88 -11.23
CA ARG A 89 -15.52 -3.11 -10.60
C ARG A 89 -16.75 -2.98 -11.50
N LYS A 90 -16.55 -2.57 -12.76
CA LYS A 90 -17.63 -2.44 -13.74
C LYS A 90 -18.32 -3.77 -14.03
N TYR A 91 -17.55 -4.84 -14.11
CA TYR A 91 -18.08 -6.20 -14.32
C TYR A 91 -18.96 -6.63 -13.14
N CYS A 92 -18.48 -6.47 -11.91
CA CYS A 92 -19.23 -6.83 -10.71
C CYS A 92 -20.52 -6.01 -10.56
N ILE A 93 -20.46 -4.69 -10.73
CA ILE A 93 -21.65 -3.83 -10.67
C ILE A 93 -22.72 -4.24 -11.69
N ARG A 94 -22.34 -4.48 -12.96
CA ARG A 94 -23.29 -4.88 -14.02
C ARG A 94 -23.98 -6.21 -13.77
N ARG A 95 -23.36 -7.07 -12.97
CA ARG A 95 -23.89 -8.39 -12.63
C ARG A 95 -24.45 -8.47 -11.20
N ALA A 96 -24.53 -7.32 -10.53
CA ALA A 96 -24.92 -7.21 -9.13
C ALA A 96 -24.09 -8.08 -8.17
N LEU A 97 -22.83 -8.40 -8.52
CA LEU A 97 -21.93 -9.19 -7.68
C LEU A 97 -21.34 -8.31 -6.58
N ARG A 98 -21.40 -8.78 -5.35
CA ARG A 98 -20.79 -8.12 -4.20
C ARG A 98 -19.27 -8.36 -4.23
N PHE A 99 -18.50 -7.36 -3.85
CA PHE A 99 -17.03 -7.42 -3.82
C PHE A 99 -16.47 -6.50 -2.72
N THR A 100 -15.21 -6.70 -2.39
CA THR A 100 -14.44 -5.86 -1.48
C THR A 100 -13.32 -5.14 -2.23
N THR A 101 -12.80 -4.07 -1.66
CA THR A 101 -11.65 -3.33 -2.18
C THR A 101 -10.63 -3.06 -1.08
N SER A 102 -9.44 -2.61 -1.45
CA SER A 102 -8.46 -2.07 -0.50
C SER A 102 -7.83 -0.78 -0.98
N TYR A 103 -7.47 0.08 -0.04
CA TYR A 103 -6.72 1.30 -0.27
C TYR A 103 -5.27 1.07 0.19
N HIS A 104 -4.38 0.88 -0.77
CA HIS A 104 -2.97 0.57 -0.49
C HIS A 104 -2.04 1.76 -0.59
N THR A 105 -2.37 2.74 -1.42
CA THR A 105 -1.43 3.81 -1.81
C THR A 105 -2.10 5.17 -1.69
N GLN A 106 -1.38 6.15 -1.16
CA GLN A 106 -1.83 7.54 -1.10
C GLN A 106 -1.70 8.21 -2.49
N PHE A 107 -2.37 7.65 -3.51
CA PHE A 107 -2.36 8.16 -4.88
C PHE A 107 -2.63 9.66 -5.01
N PRO A 108 -3.57 10.27 -4.26
CA PRO A 108 -3.80 11.70 -4.33
C PRO A 108 -2.55 12.54 -4.04
N GLN A 109 -1.77 12.15 -3.04
CA GLN A 109 -0.53 12.82 -2.66
C GLN A 109 0.54 12.62 -3.75
N TYR A 110 0.66 11.41 -4.31
CA TYR A 110 1.59 11.12 -5.41
C TYR A 110 1.25 11.89 -6.68
N LEU A 111 -0.03 12.02 -7.01
CA LEU A 111 -0.46 12.82 -8.16
C LEU A 111 -0.16 14.30 -7.92
N ARG A 112 -0.44 14.82 -6.73
CA ARG A 112 -0.20 16.23 -6.41
C ARG A 112 1.28 16.59 -6.44
N SER A 113 2.19 15.69 -6.02
CA SER A 113 3.63 15.97 -6.06
C SER A 113 4.21 16.05 -7.48
N ARG A 114 3.49 15.54 -8.49
CA ARG A 114 3.93 15.50 -9.90
C ARG A 114 3.15 16.38 -10.84
N TRP A 115 1.86 16.57 -10.56
CA TRP A 115 0.94 17.35 -11.38
C TRP A 115 0.08 18.26 -10.49
N PRO A 116 -0.31 19.44 -10.97
CA PRO A 116 -1.13 20.39 -10.20
C PRO A 116 -2.60 19.92 -10.08
N ILE A 117 -2.83 18.65 -9.78
CA ILE A 117 -4.17 18.09 -9.61
C ILE A 117 -4.63 18.36 -8.17
N PRO A 118 -5.77 19.06 -7.97
CA PRO A 118 -6.30 19.29 -6.64
C PRO A 118 -6.64 17.99 -5.92
N LEU A 119 -6.26 17.88 -4.65
CA LEU A 119 -6.48 16.65 -3.84
C LEU A 119 -7.95 16.23 -3.80
N TRP A 120 -8.89 17.20 -3.76
CA TRP A 120 -10.31 16.89 -3.69
C TRP A 120 -10.83 16.13 -4.92
N VAL A 121 -10.28 16.40 -6.12
CA VAL A 121 -10.62 15.68 -7.35
C VAL A 121 -10.19 14.22 -7.24
N SER A 122 -8.92 14.01 -6.89
CA SER A 122 -8.35 12.66 -6.74
C SER A 122 -9.10 11.85 -5.68
N TYR A 123 -9.41 12.45 -4.52
CA TYR A 123 -10.21 11.79 -3.49
C TYR A 123 -11.66 11.54 -3.90
N ALA A 124 -12.28 12.41 -4.71
CA ALA A 124 -13.61 12.18 -5.23
C ALA A 124 -13.66 10.95 -6.14
N VAL A 125 -12.65 10.78 -7.02
CA VAL A 125 -12.52 9.60 -7.88
C VAL A 125 -12.33 8.32 -7.05
N LEU A 126 -11.44 8.33 -6.06
CA LEU A 126 -11.20 7.17 -5.19
C LEU A 126 -12.45 6.83 -4.36
N ARG A 127 -13.11 7.83 -3.78
CA ARG A 127 -14.37 7.62 -3.07
C ARG A 127 -15.43 7.00 -3.96
N TRP A 128 -15.58 7.49 -5.21
CA TRP A 128 -16.48 6.88 -6.19
C TRP A 128 -16.09 5.44 -6.49
N PHE A 129 -14.81 5.13 -6.62
CA PHE A 129 -14.33 3.77 -6.89
C PHE A 129 -14.69 2.82 -5.76
N HIS A 130 -14.36 3.16 -4.51
CA HIS A 130 -14.54 2.29 -3.35
C HIS A 130 -15.99 2.24 -2.85
N ALA A 131 -16.80 3.27 -3.10
CA ALA A 131 -18.18 3.32 -2.62
C ALA A 131 -19.10 2.21 -3.16
N ALA A 132 -18.72 1.56 -4.26
CA ALA A 132 -19.47 0.43 -4.82
C ALA A 132 -19.14 -0.91 -4.15
N ALA A 133 -18.05 -0.99 -3.39
CA ALA A 133 -17.66 -2.17 -2.64
C ALA A 133 -18.47 -2.29 -1.34
N GLN A 134 -18.63 -3.51 -0.84
CA GLN A 134 -19.23 -3.75 0.47
C GLN A 134 -18.33 -3.24 1.59
N SER A 135 -17.02 -3.43 1.45
CA SER A 135 -16.00 -2.85 2.33
C SER A 135 -14.76 -2.43 1.55
N CYS A 136 -14.10 -1.39 2.05
CA CYS A 136 -12.80 -0.91 1.61
C CYS A 136 -11.80 -1.13 2.76
N MET A 137 -10.86 -2.03 2.55
CA MET A 137 -9.86 -2.41 3.54
C MET A 137 -8.74 -1.38 3.60
N VAL A 138 -8.37 -0.95 4.79
CA VAL A 138 -7.30 0.03 5.05
C VAL A 138 -6.30 -0.50 6.07
N SER A 139 -5.02 -0.11 5.92
CA SER A 139 -3.92 -0.72 6.67
C SER A 139 -3.81 -0.24 8.11
N THR A 140 -4.11 1.02 8.38
CA THR A 140 -3.87 1.65 9.68
C THR A 140 -5.07 2.46 10.16
N ARG A 141 -5.05 2.81 11.46
CA ARG A 141 -6.05 3.68 12.07
C ARG A 141 -5.99 5.08 11.48
N GLY A 142 -4.80 5.64 11.31
CA GLY A 142 -4.61 6.97 10.75
C GLY A 142 -5.13 7.08 9.30
N VAL A 143 -4.90 6.04 8.46
CA VAL A 143 -5.49 5.98 7.11
C VAL A 143 -7.02 5.90 7.19
N HIS A 144 -7.57 5.07 8.10
CA HIS A 144 -9.01 4.96 8.29
C HIS A 144 -9.64 6.31 8.63
N GLU A 145 -9.13 6.99 9.66
CA GLU A 145 -9.62 8.30 10.11
C GLU A 145 -9.50 9.37 9.02
N SER A 146 -8.36 9.40 8.33
CA SER A 146 -8.11 10.31 7.20
C SER A 146 -9.10 10.13 6.05
N LEU A 147 -9.43 8.90 5.68
CA LEU A 147 -10.41 8.61 4.62
C LEU A 147 -11.85 8.83 5.09
N ALA A 148 -12.17 8.47 6.33
CA ALA A 148 -13.48 8.72 6.92
C ALA A 148 -13.81 10.22 6.95
N ALA A 149 -12.87 11.08 7.34
CA ALA A 149 -12.99 12.53 7.29
C ALA A 149 -13.22 13.07 5.86
N ARG A 150 -12.83 12.31 4.83
CA ARG A 150 -13.06 12.62 3.40
C ARG A 150 -14.33 11.98 2.83
N GLY A 151 -15.19 11.40 3.69
CA GLY A 151 -16.49 10.86 3.33
C GLY A 151 -16.48 9.43 2.76
N PHE A 152 -15.44 8.65 3.00
CA PHE A 152 -15.50 7.19 2.80
C PHE A 152 -16.30 6.56 3.93
N ARG A 153 -17.24 5.65 3.64
CA ARG A 153 -18.20 5.14 4.62
C ARG A 153 -18.12 3.64 4.91
N ASN A 154 -17.43 2.89 4.04
CA ASN A 154 -17.36 1.44 4.08
C ASN A 154 -15.96 0.93 4.45
N LEU A 155 -15.25 1.68 5.30
CA LEU A 155 -13.89 1.37 5.71
C LEU A 155 -13.87 0.25 6.75
N VAL A 156 -12.96 -0.71 6.56
CA VAL A 156 -12.65 -1.76 7.52
C VAL A 156 -11.13 -1.90 7.65
N ARG A 157 -10.66 -2.38 8.78
CA ARG A 157 -9.22 -2.58 8.98
C ARG A 157 -8.76 -3.87 8.32
N TRP A 158 -7.56 -3.84 7.82
CA TRP A 158 -6.78 -4.97 7.37
C TRP A 158 -5.31 -4.65 7.59
N GLN A 159 -4.77 -5.11 8.69
CA GLN A 159 -3.39 -4.87 9.13
C GLN A 159 -2.39 -5.52 8.15
N ARG A 160 -1.10 -5.38 8.46
CA ARG A 160 -0.01 -6.01 7.72
C ARG A 160 0.77 -6.92 8.65
N GLY A 161 1.38 -7.93 8.05
CA GLY A 161 2.25 -8.86 8.75
C GLY A 161 3.71 -8.69 8.35
N VAL A 162 4.56 -9.43 9.04
CA VAL A 162 5.97 -9.61 8.72
C VAL A 162 6.34 -11.09 8.85
N ASP A 163 7.25 -11.54 8.00
CA ASP A 163 7.87 -12.87 8.10
C ASP A 163 8.97 -12.83 9.16
N THR A 164 8.64 -13.27 10.36
CA THR A 164 9.55 -13.23 11.51
C THR A 164 10.62 -14.32 11.50
N GLU A 165 10.49 -15.33 10.66
CA GLU A 165 11.53 -16.34 10.44
C GLU A 165 12.61 -15.81 9.49
N LEU A 166 12.19 -15.12 8.44
CA LEU A 166 13.08 -14.45 7.50
C LEU A 166 13.74 -13.23 8.15
N PHE A 167 12.94 -12.31 8.68
CA PHE A 167 13.42 -11.10 9.36
C PHE A 167 13.58 -11.39 10.85
N ARG A 168 14.82 -11.58 11.27
CA ARG A 168 15.20 -11.89 12.66
C ARG A 168 16.52 -11.23 13.03
N PRO A 169 16.82 -11.08 14.32
CA PRO A 169 18.14 -10.60 14.75
C PRO A 169 19.26 -11.51 14.23
N ARG A 170 20.34 -10.90 13.77
CA ARG A 170 21.56 -11.55 13.24
C ARG A 170 22.79 -10.83 13.74
N GLY A 171 23.98 -11.40 13.45
CA GLY A 171 25.26 -10.75 13.70
C GLY A 171 25.37 -9.39 12.97
N LYS A 172 26.02 -8.44 13.60
CA LYS A 172 26.17 -7.05 13.09
C LYS A 172 27.31 -6.89 12.08
N ASP A 173 28.10 -7.93 11.81
CA ASP A 173 29.32 -7.86 11.01
C ASP A 173 29.10 -8.03 9.50
N PHE A 174 27.87 -8.20 9.06
CA PHE A 174 27.52 -8.37 7.66
C PHE A 174 27.90 -7.15 6.83
N LEU A 175 27.61 -5.95 7.36
CA LEU A 175 28.04 -4.69 6.75
C LEU A 175 29.35 -4.23 7.41
N LYS A 176 30.47 -4.34 6.70
CA LYS A 176 31.80 -3.91 7.18
C LYS A 176 31.99 -2.40 7.00
N LEU A 177 31.15 -1.61 7.68
CA LEU A 177 31.11 -0.15 7.56
C LEU A 177 31.27 0.50 8.93
N GLN A 178 31.63 1.79 8.92
CA GLN A 178 31.72 2.58 10.14
C GLN A 178 30.36 2.70 10.83
N ARG A 179 30.32 2.36 12.10
CA ARG A 179 29.10 2.46 12.92
C ARG A 179 28.97 3.85 13.58
N PRO A 180 27.74 4.29 13.92
CA PRO A 180 26.49 3.56 13.71
C PRO A 180 26.05 3.54 12.25
N ILE A 181 25.45 2.41 11.80
CA ILE A 181 24.98 2.24 10.43
C ILE A 181 23.49 2.57 10.37
N ALA A 182 23.13 3.60 9.61
CA ALA A 182 21.77 3.94 9.27
C ALA A 182 21.39 3.37 7.90
N VAL A 183 20.26 2.66 7.82
CA VAL A 183 19.77 2.11 6.54
C VAL A 183 18.45 2.76 6.14
N CYS A 184 18.29 3.00 4.83
CA CYS A 184 17.02 3.37 4.21
C CYS A 184 16.67 2.30 3.18
N VAL A 185 15.48 1.70 3.26
CA VAL A 185 15.08 0.57 2.42
C VAL A 185 13.85 0.93 1.61
N GLY A 186 13.93 0.70 0.30
CA GLY A 186 12.79 0.89 -0.59
C GLY A 186 13.17 1.43 -1.95
N ARG A 187 12.16 1.74 -2.76
CA ARG A 187 12.38 2.33 -4.08
C ARG A 187 13.00 3.72 -3.96
N VAL A 188 14.05 3.97 -4.74
CA VAL A 188 14.75 5.27 -4.77
C VAL A 188 13.99 6.20 -5.73
N ALA A 189 12.99 6.89 -5.20
CA ALA A 189 12.06 7.74 -5.95
C ALA A 189 11.64 8.97 -5.12
N VAL A 190 11.17 10.01 -5.80
CA VAL A 190 10.81 11.30 -5.18
C VAL A 190 9.85 11.14 -3.99
N GLU A 191 8.83 10.30 -4.13
CA GLU A 191 7.82 10.06 -3.09
C GLU A 191 8.37 9.36 -1.83
N LYS A 192 9.58 8.77 -1.91
CA LYS A 192 10.26 8.13 -0.77
C LYS A 192 11.17 9.07 0.00
N ASN A 193 11.38 10.28 -0.52
CA ASN A 193 12.11 11.36 0.17
C ASN A 193 13.51 10.94 0.67
N VAL A 194 14.21 10.12 -0.14
CA VAL A 194 15.55 9.58 0.22
C VAL A 194 16.57 10.72 0.38
N ASP A 195 16.33 11.86 -0.28
CA ASP A 195 17.13 13.08 -0.10
C ASP A 195 17.22 13.49 1.39
N ALA A 196 16.11 13.47 2.14
CA ALA A 196 16.09 13.85 3.56
C ALA A 196 16.96 12.90 4.40
N PHE A 197 16.96 11.60 4.11
CA PHE A 197 17.86 10.65 4.77
C PHE A 197 19.32 10.93 4.43
N LEU A 198 19.63 11.19 3.18
CA LEU A 198 21.00 11.43 2.74
C LEU A 198 21.54 12.77 3.22
N ALA A 199 20.71 13.79 3.30
CA ALA A 199 21.08 15.13 3.76
C ALA A 199 21.20 15.24 5.30
N MET A 200 20.56 14.35 6.08
CA MET A 200 20.61 14.45 7.56
C MET A 200 22.04 14.32 8.07
N PRO A 201 22.47 15.08 9.12
CA PRO A 201 23.76 14.87 9.79
C PRO A 201 23.85 13.46 10.40
N TRP A 202 24.94 12.74 10.11
CA TRP A 202 25.18 11.40 10.64
C TRP A 202 26.68 11.11 10.78
N ARG A 203 27.10 10.57 11.93
CA ARG A 203 28.53 10.32 12.21
C ARG A 203 29.06 9.00 11.68
N GLY A 204 28.17 8.06 11.35
CA GLY A 204 28.50 6.75 10.84
C GLY A 204 28.19 6.59 9.34
N SER A 205 27.92 5.38 8.91
CA SER A 205 27.62 5.06 7.52
C SER A 205 26.14 5.16 7.21
N LYS A 206 25.81 5.67 6.02
CA LYS A 206 24.47 5.66 5.43
C LYS A 206 24.40 4.64 4.32
N VAL A 207 23.40 3.77 4.35
CA VAL A 207 23.19 2.72 3.34
C VAL A 207 21.79 2.84 2.77
N VAL A 208 21.68 2.96 1.44
CA VAL A 208 20.42 2.91 0.70
C VAL A 208 20.28 1.53 0.08
N ILE A 209 19.24 0.79 0.49
CA ILE A 209 18.94 -0.56 0.01
C ILE A 209 17.74 -0.46 -0.92
N GLY A 210 17.98 -0.42 -2.21
CA GLY A 210 16.95 -0.26 -3.22
C GLY A 210 17.46 0.39 -4.49
N ASP A 211 16.56 0.53 -5.44
CA ASP A 211 16.85 1.14 -6.74
C ASP A 211 15.66 1.98 -7.21
N GLY A 212 15.87 2.80 -8.22
CA GLY A 212 14.81 3.61 -8.81
C GLY A 212 15.33 4.82 -9.59
N PRO A 213 14.39 5.64 -10.13
CA PRO A 213 14.74 6.71 -11.05
C PRO A 213 15.64 7.80 -10.46
N GLU A 214 15.63 7.99 -9.14
CA GLU A 214 16.44 9.02 -8.47
C GLU A 214 17.85 8.53 -8.08
N ARG A 215 18.14 7.23 -8.23
CA ARG A 215 19.40 6.65 -7.75
C ARG A 215 20.64 7.34 -8.32
N ALA A 216 20.75 7.44 -9.64
CA ALA A 216 21.95 8.02 -10.27
C ALA A 216 22.21 9.47 -9.82
N ARG A 217 21.14 10.28 -9.68
CA ARG A 217 21.21 11.65 -9.18
C ARG A 217 21.72 11.68 -7.73
N LEU A 218 21.15 10.82 -6.88
CA LEU A 218 21.49 10.79 -5.45
C LEU A 218 22.88 10.23 -5.18
N GLU A 219 23.34 9.21 -5.93
CA GLU A 219 24.73 8.72 -5.85
C GLU A 219 25.74 9.81 -6.21
N ALA A 220 25.46 10.59 -7.25
CA ALA A 220 26.33 11.72 -7.62
C ALA A 220 26.33 12.85 -6.57
N GLN A 221 25.19 13.11 -5.95
CA GLN A 221 25.05 14.19 -4.96
C GLN A 221 25.60 13.80 -3.59
N PHE A 222 25.56 12.53 -3.21
CA PHE A 222 25.99 12.02 -1.90
C PHE A 222 27.01 10.88 -2.03
N PRO A 223 28.24 11.14 -2.50
CA PRO A 223 29.24 10.09 -2.80
C PRO A 223 29.72 9.34 -1.54
N GLY A 224 29.48 9.85 -0.34
CA GLY A 224 29.77 9.16 0.92
C GLY A 224 28.73 8.16 1.37
N ALA A 225 27.60 8.03 0.67
CA ALA A 225 26.56 7.04 0.97
C ALA A 225 26.75 5.75 0.16
N HIS A 226 26.34 4.63 0.74
CA HIS A 226 26.45 3.32 0.09
C HIS A 226 25.11 2.91 -0.54
N PHE A 227 25.07 2.72 -1.84
CA PHE A 227 23.88 2.24 -2.56
C PHE A 227 24.08 0.79 -2.99
N THR A 228 23.25 -0.10 -2.45
CA THR A 228 23.41 -1.55 -2.70
C THR A 228 22.60 -2.05 -3.90
N GLY A 229 21.66 -1.26 -4.42
CA GLY A 229 20.62 -1.74 -5.34
C GLY A 229 19.55 -2.54 -4.62
N PHE A 230 18.64 -3.15 -5.38
CA PHE A 230 17.60 -4.02 -4.81
C PHE A 230 18.24 -5.24 -4.13
N ARG A 231 17.71 -5.56 -2.92
CA ARG A 231 17.99 -6.77 -2.16
C ARG A 231 16.68 -7.46 -1.83
N PHE A 232 16.69 -8.79 -1.75
CA PHE A 232 15.48 -9.59 -1.51
C PHE A 232 15.78 -10.73 -0.56
N GLY A 233 14.72 -11.27 0.07
CA GLY A 233 14.79 -12.45 0.91
C GLY A 233 15.88 -12.35 1.98
N GLU A 234 16.71 -13.38 2.09
CA GLU A 234 17.76 -13.49 3.11
C GLU A 234 18.80 -12.37 3.01
N ASP A 235 19.17 -11.97 1.80
CA ASP A 235 20.14 -10.89 1.59
C ASP A 235 19.60 -9.54 2.12
N LEU A 236 18.34 -9.20 1.86
CA LEU A 236 17.70 -8.02 2.45
C LEU A 236 17.64 -8.11 3.97
N ALA A 237 17.26 -9.26 4.51
CA ALA A 237 17.17 -9.48 5.95
C ALA A 237 18.53 -9.32 6.65
N CYS A 238 19.62 -9.81 6.03
CA CYS A 238 20.98 -9.61 6.54
C CYS A 238 21.40 -8.15 6.53
N HIS A 239 21.11 -7.42 5.46
CA HIS A 239 21.41 -5.98 5.39
C HIS A 239 20.67 -5.19 6.47
N ILE A 240 19.37 -5.45 6.66
CA ILE A 240 18.57 -4.77 7.69
C ILE A 240 19.09 -5.14 9.08
N ALA A 241 19.30 -6.43 9.37
CA ALA A 241 19.74 -6.89 10.70
C ALA A 241 21.11 -6.34 11.11
N ALA A 242 22.00 -6.05 10.14
CA ALA A 242 23.30 -5.47 10.39
C ALA A 242 23.26 -3.97 10.76
N ALA A 243 22.16 -3.27 10.49
CA ALA A 243 21.99 -1.86 10.78
C ALA A 243 21.80 -1.57 12.28
N ASP A 244 22.09 -0.35 12.70
CA ASP A 244 21.83 0.17 14.05
C ASP A 244 20.45 0.87 14.11
N VAL A 245 20.03 1.48 13.00
CA VAL A 245 18.74 2.14 12.87
C VAL A 245 18.22 2.04 11.43
N LEU A 246 16.92 1.76 11.25
CA LEU A 246 16.23 2.00 10.01
C LEU A 246 15.72 3.45 10.01
N VAL A 247 16.10 4.21 9.00
CA VAL A 247 15.54 5.56 8.78
C VAL A 247 14.51 5.49 7.68
N PHE A 248 13.28 5.87 7.99
CA PHE A 248 12.12 5.84 7.09
C PHE A 248 11.66 7.27 6.77
N PRO A 249 12.22 7.91 5.72
CA PRO A 249 12.01 9.34 5.45
C PRO A 249 10.72 9.63 4.67
N SER A 250 9.94 8.62 4.29
CA SER A 250 8.74 8.78 3.48
C SER A 250 7.64 9.55 4.20
N LEU A 251 6.99 10.50 3.48
CA LEU A 251 5.90 11.33 4.00
C LEU A 251 4.50 10.82 3.58
N THR A 252 4.42 9.82 2.70
CA THR A 252 3.19 9.46 2.00
C THR A 252 2.86 7.96 2.00
N ASP A 253 3.53 7.16 2.80
CA ASP A 253 3.23 5.74 2.91
C ASP A 253 1.97 5.50 3.76
N THR A 254 1.21 4.46 3.40
CA THR A 254 0.03 4.05 4.16
C THR A 254 0.37 3.16 5.35
N PHE A 255 1.54 2.51 5.32
CA PHE A 255 2.00 1.59 6.37
C PHE A 255 3.54 1.58 6.50
N GLY A 256 4.26 1.19 5.44
CA GLY A 256 5.70 0.98 5.45
C GLY A 256 6.08 -0.40 6.03
N LEU A 257 5.91 -1.46 5.23
CA LEU A 257 6.24 -2.85 5.64
C LEU A 257 7.64 -2.98 6.23
N VAL A 258 8.61 -2.26 5.65
CA VAL A 258 10.00 -2.27 6.09
C VAL A 258 10.18 -1.86 7.56
N ASN A 259 9.26 -1.08 8.14
CA ASN A 259 9.29 -0.75 9.55
C ASN A 259 9.09 -2.00 10.41
N LEU A 260 8.15 -2.88 10.04
CA LEU A 260 7.98 -4.17 10.71
C LEU A 260 9.16 -5.11 10.45
N GLU A 261 9.71 -5.12 9.23
CA GLU A 261 10.86 -5.94 8.86
C GLU A 261 12.10 -5.55 9.69
N ALA A 262 12.34 -4.25 9.87
CA ALA A 262 13.41 -3.74 10.73
C ALA A 262 13.19 -4.12 12.20
N MET A 263 11.99 -3.85 12.74
CA MET A 263 11.66 -4.24 14.12
C MET A 263 11.79 -5.74 14.32
N ALA A 264 11.40 -6.56 13.34
CA ALA A 264 11.58 -8.02 13.39
C ALA A 264 13.05 -8.42 13.45
N CYS A 265 13.94 -7.67 12.83
CA CYS A 265 15.39 -7.83 12.94
C CYS A 265 15.97 -7.26 14.25
N GLY A 266 15.16 -6.69 15.14
CA GLY A 266 15.63 -6.00 16.34
C GLY A 266 16.29 -4.64 16.03
N VAL A 267 15.89 -4.00 14.92
CA VAL A 267 16.42 -2.70 14.49
C VAL A 267 15.36 -1.64 14.71
N PRO A 268 15.65 -0.62 15.55
CA PRO A 268 14.70 0.46 15.81
C PRO A 268 14.49 1.34 14.57
N VAL A 269 13.33 1.99 14.51
CA VAL A 269 12.93 2.83 13.38
C VAL A 269 12.99 4.31 13.75
N ALA A 270 13.54 5.13 12.87
CA ALA A 270 13.46 6.59 12.91
C ALA A 270 12.60 7.08 11.75
N ALA A 271 11.56 7.87 12.01
CA ALA A 271 10.65 8.32 10.97
C ALA A 271 10.03 9.69 11.30
N PHE A 272 9.45 10.32 10.28
CA PHE A 272 8.57 11.47 10.49
C PHE A 272 7.24 11.04 11.15
N PRO A 273 6.63 11.91 12.01
CA PRO A 273 5.35 11.63 12.65
C PRO A 273 4.17 11.83 11.69
N VAL A 274 4.13 11.03 10.62
CA VAL A 274 3.11 11.07 9.57
C VAL A 274 2.32 9.77 9.50
N THR A 275 1.20 9.79 8.77
CA THR A 275 0.38 8.59 8.52
C THR A 275 1.24 7.43 8.00
N GLY A 276 1.03 6.25 8.55
CA GLY A 276 1.87 5.07 8.35
C GLY A 276 2.79 4.88 9.57
N PRO A 277 3.93 5.58 9.67
CA PRO A 277 4.82 5.46 10.80
C PRO A 277 4.15 5.64 12.18
N ILE A 278 3.28 6.63 12.37
CA ILE A 278 2.60 6.86 13.66
C ILE A 278 1.71 5.70 14.13
N ASP A 279 1.28 4.84 13.22
CA ASP A 279 0.45 3.68 13.53
C ASP A 279 1.26 2.39 13.75
N VAL A 280 2.52 2.37 13.27
CA VAL A 280 3.39 1.18 13.26
C VAL A 280 4.48 1.29 14.30
N VAL A 281 5.10 2.46 14.43
CA VAL A 281 6.20 2.74 15.35
C VAL A 281 5.65 3.29 16.67
N GLN A 282 6.02 2.68 17.77
CA GLN A 282 5.73 3.18 19.11
C GLN A 282 6.88 4.08 19.55
N ASP A 283 6.65 5.41 19.57
CA ASP A 283 7.67 6.40 19.91
C ASP A 283 8.29 6.14 21.28
N GLY A 284 9.62 6.11 21.34
CA GLY A 284 10.39 5.81 22.54
C GLY A 284 10.48 4.30 22.89
N MET A 285 9.76 3.41 22.21
CA MET A 285 9.74 1.96 22.49
C MET A 285 10.29 1.11 21.34
N THR A 286 9.83 1.35 20.12
CA THR A 286 10.24 0.57 18.94
C THR A 286 10.89 1.43 17.87
N GLY A 287 10.96 2.72 18.11
CA GLY A 287 11.54 3.72 17.24
C GLY A 287 11.36 5.11 17.81
N ALA A 288 11.76 6.10 17.04
CA ALA A 288 11.59 7.50 17.38
C ALA A 288 10.91 8.25 16.23
N LEU A 289 9.92 9.07 16.56
CA LEU A 289 9.16 9.90 15.64
C LEU A 289 9.49 11.38 15.92
N ASP A 290 10.02 12.08 14.91
CA ASP A 290 10.35 13.49 15.03
C ASP A 290 10.23 14.21 13.68
N THR A 291 9.96 15.51 13.70
CA THR A 291 10.02 16.36 12.50
C THR A 291 11.46 16.63 12.06
N ASP A 292 12.44 16.48 12.96
CA ASP A 292 13.86 16.38 12.65
C ASP A 292 14.26 14.89 12.56
N LEU A 293 14.53 14.44 11.35
CA LEU A 293 14.88 13.05 11.07
C LEU A 293 16.21 12.64 11.73
N ALA A 294 17.17 13.57 11.86
CA ALA A 294 18.44 13.31 12.53
C ALA A 294 18.25 13.12 14.04
N ALA A 295 17.40 13.95 14.66
CA ALA A 295 17.01 13.79 16.06
C ALA A 295 16.29 12.46 16.29
N ALA A 296 15.34 12.08 15.41
CA ALA A 296 14.70 10.78 15.47
C ALA A 296 15.71 9.64 15.38
N ALA A 297 16.63 9.69 14.41
CA ALA A 297 17.66 8.65 14.23
C ALA A 297 18.59 8.53 15.45
N GLN A 298 18.98 9.66 16.03
CA GLN A 298 19.82 9.66 17.23
C GLN A 298 19.10 9.08 18.47
N ARG A 299 17.82 9.43 18.67
CA ARG A 299 16.98 8.88 19.75
C ARG A 299 16.77 7.38 19.58
N ALA A 300 16.57 6.93 18.34
CA ALA A 300 16.33 5.51 18.02
C ALA A 300 17.50 4.61 18.42
N LEU A 301 18.75 5.10 18.40
CA LEU A 301 19.94 4.32 18.81
C LEU A 301 19.92 3.85 20.28
N SER A 302 19.14 4.49 21.14
CA SER A 302 19.03 4.12 22.56
C SER A 302 17.91 3.11 22.85
N ILE A 303 17.15 2.69 21.85
CA ILE A 303 16.02 1.78 22.01
C ILE A 303 16.51 0.33 22.07
N ASP A 304 15.94 -0.45 23.01
CA ASP A 304 16.27 -1.86 23.15
C ASP A 304 15.80 -2.68 21.92
N PRO A 305 16.71 -3.35 21.20
CA PRO A 305 16.38 -4.25 20.08
C PRO A 305 15.37 -5.33 20.41
N LYS A 306 15.32 -5.81 21.67
CA LYS A 306 14.38 -6.83 22.11
C LYS A 306 12.94 -6.34 22.06
N THR A 307 12.69 -5.11 22.51
CA THR A 307 11.36 -4.48 22.47
C THR A 307 10.86 -4.34 21.02
N CYS A 308 11.74 -3.98 20.08
CA CYS A 308 11.42 -3.93 18.66
C CYS A 308 10.97 -5.32 18.15
N ARG A 309 11.75 -6.37 18.48
CA ARG A 309 11.46 -7.75 18.07
C ARG A 309 10.14 -8.24 18.64
N GLU A 310 9.90 -8.06 19.93
CA GLU A 310 8.66 -8.48 20.62
C GLU A 310 7.42 -7.84 19.99
N ARG A 311 7.50 -6.57 19.63
CA ARG A 311 6.41 -5.88 18.94
C ARG A 311 6.15 -6.46 17.54
N ALA A 312 7.19 -6.76 16.77
CA ALA A 312 7.07 -7.34 15.45
C ALA A 312 6.46 -8.75 15.48
N LEU A 313 6.79 -9.57 16.47
CA LEU A 313 6.23 -10.92 16.67
C LEU A 313 4.71 -10.93 16.83
N GLN A 314 4.09 -9.83 17.25
CA GLN A 314 2.63 -9.67 17.33
C GLN A 314 1.96 -9.45 15.97
N SER A 315 2.73 -9.26 14.89
CA SER A 315 2.25 -8.89 13.56
C SER A 315 2.57 -9.99 12.54
N SER A 316 1.88 -11.15 12.63
CA SER A 316 2.11 -12.26 11.69
C SER A 316 1.25 -12.14 10.43
N TRP A 317 1.74 -12.72 9.32
CA TRP A 317 0.96 -12.80 8.07
C TRP A 317 -0.29 -13.66 8.22
N GLU A 318 -0.28 -14.67 9.10
CA GLU A 318 -1.43 -15.51 9.40
C GLU A 318 -2.55 -14.68 10.07
N ALA A 319 -2.21 -13.83 11.05
CA ALA A 319 -3.18 -12.94 11.70
C ALA A 319 -3.73 -11.92 10.71
N CYS A 320 -2.86 -11.31 9.90
CA CYS A 320 -3.22 -10.39 8.82
C CYS A 320 -4.19 -11.05 7.81
N THR A 321 -3.92 -12.30 7.44
CA THR A 321 -4.75 -13.04 6.46
C THR A 321 -6.10 -13.45 7.04
N ARG A 322 -6.18 -13.84 8.33
CA ARG A 322 -7.48 -14.09 8.99
C ARG A 322 -8.35 -12.83 9.02
N GLU A 323 -7.75 -11.66 9.26
CA GLU A 323 -8.48 -10.37 9.19
C GLU A 323 -8.98 -10.08 7.77
N PHE A 324 -8.14 -10.33 6.74
CA PHE A 324 -8.54 -10.22 5.34
C PHE A 324 -9.69 -11.15 5.00
N GLU A 325 -9.59 -12.42 5.37
CA GLU A 325 -10.61 -13.44 5.14
C GLU A 325 -11.95 -13.06 5.80
N GLY A 326 -11.91 -12.60 7.05
CA GLY A 326 -13.10 -12.14 7.80
C GLY A 326 -13.77 -10.92 7.15
N ASN A 327 -13.02 -10.11 6.42
CA ASN A 327 -13.51 -8.95 5.69
C ASN A 327 -14.07 -9.30 4.29
N LEU A 328 -13.79 -10.50 3.75
CA LEU A 328 -14.31 -10.92 2.47
C LEU A 328 -15.84 -11.11 2.53
N VAL A 329 -16.49 -10.82 1.42
CA VAL A 329 -17.94 -11.00 1.28
C VAL A 329 -18.26 -12.03 0.19
N ALA A 330 -19.32 -12.80 0.41
CA ALA A 330 -19.77 -13.75 -0.58
C ALA A 330 -20.13 -13.03 -1.90
N CYS A 331 -19.52 -13.49 -3.00
CA CYS A 331 -19.76 -13.01 -4.35
C CYS A 331 -21.10 -13.55 -4.87
N ARG A 332 -22.21 -13.05 -4.33
CA ARG A 332 -23.58 -13.40 -4.71
C ARG A 332 -24.29 -12.17 -5.26
N PRO A 333 -25.30 -12.35 -6.16
CA PRO A 333 -26.19 -11.24 -6.53
C PRO A 333 -26.83 -10.63 -5.27
N GLY A 334 -26.73 -9.32 -5.13
CA GLY A 334 -27.27 -8.61 -3.97
C GLY A 334 -27.24 -7.10 -4.19
N PRO A 335 -27.86 -6.31 -3.33
CA PRO A 335 -27.84 -4.87 -3.48
C PRO A 335 -26.40 -4.36 -3.44
N VAL A 336 -25.97 -3.80 -4.57
CA VAL A 336 -24.75 -3.00 -4.62
C VAL A 336 -25.07 -1.70 -3.87
N PRO A 337 -24.20 -1.24 -2.93
CA PRO A 337 -24.44 0.01 -2.22
C PRO A 337 -24.77 1.13 -3.21
N ARG A 338 -25.93 1.79 -3.02
CA ARG A 338 -26.37 2.90 -3.88
C ARG A 338 -25.50 4.13 -3.62
N ALA A 339 -24.29 4.14 -4.15
CA ALA A 339 -23.49 5.34 -4.31
C ALA A 339 -23.61 5.77 -5.76
N LEU A 340 -24.35 6.86 -6.02
CA LEU A 340 -24.38 7.58 -7.29
C LEU A 340 -25.16 6.93 -8.45
N THR A 341 -26.45 6.66 -8.31
CA THR A 341 -27.35 6.87 -9.43
C THR A 341 -27.49 8.40 -9.59
N ARG A 342 -27.00 8.95 -10.71
CA ARG A 342 -27.36 10.30 -11.15
C ARG A 342 -28.86 10.46 -10.96
N ARG A 343 -29.28 11.51 -10.25
CA ARG A 343 -30.66 12.00 -10.35
C ARG A 343 -30.92 12.26 -11.83
N SER A 344 -31.67 11.38 -12.46
CA SER A 344 -32.38 11.74 -13.68
C SER A 344 -33.32 12.86 -13.27
N SER A 345 -33.00 14.08 -13.69
CA SER A 345 -33.91 15.21 -13.61
C SER A 345 -35.14 14.84 -14.43
N GLY A 346 -36.19 14.41 -13.73
CA GLY A 346 -37.52 14.36 -14.29
C GLY A 346 -37.92 15.79 -14.63
N ARG A 347 -37.88 16.16 -15.90
CA ARG A 347 -38.64 17.27 -16.39
C ARG A 347 -40.12 16.94 -16.26
N SER A 348 -40.74 17.37 -15.17
CA SER A 348 -42.18 17.52 -15.10
C SER A 348 -42.54 18.75 -15.93
N SER A 349 -43.05 18.52 -17.11
CA SER A 349 -43.77 19.51 -17.90
C SER A 349 -45.12 19.79 -17.21
N GLY A 350 -45.10 20.70 -16.23
CA GLY A 350 -46.32 21.28 -15.67
C GLY A 350 -46.89 22.27 -16.68
N ARG A 351 -47.91 21.83 -17.43
CA ARG A 351 -48.83 22.77 -18.11
C ARG A 351 -49.59 23.55 -17.03
N VAL A 352 -49.39 24.82 -17.00
CA VAL A 352 -50.26 25.79 -16.28
C VAL A 352 -51.50 25.96 -17.13
N PRO A 353 -52.73 25.78 -16.63
CA PRO A 353 -53.93 26.20 -17.33
C PRO A 353 -54.10 27.73 -17.24
N ALA A 354 -54.36 28.33 -18.37
CA ALA A 354 -54.76 29.71 -18.45
C ALA A 354 -56.15 29.90 -17.79
N GLN A 355 -56.24 30.75 -16.79
CA GLN A 355 -57.52 31.32 -16.36
C GLN A 355 -57.70 32.66 -17.03
N ALA A 356 -58.77 32.72 -17.79
CA ALA A 356 -59.29 33.95 -18.35
C ALA A 356 -60.17 34.67 -17.34
N GLY A 357 -60.09 35.98 -17.33
CA GLY A 357 -61.29 36.83 -17.22
C GLY A 357 -61.50 37.59 -15.92
N LEU A 358 -61.69 38.89 -16.19
CA LEU A 358 -62.57 39.84 -15.53
C LEU A 358 -62.02 40.66 -14.33
N GLU A 359 -61.85 41.78 -14.55
CA GLU A 359 -62.13 43.21 -14.39
C GLU A 359 -60.93 44.06 -14.07
#